data_61bd9720ec831988a8138c291e0d18e2
#
_entry.id   61bd9720ec831988a8138c291e0d18e2
#
_cell.length_a   1.000
_cell.length_b   1.000
_cell.length_c   1.000
_cell.angle_alpha   90.00
_cell.angle_beta   90.00
_cell.angle_gamma   90.00
#
_symmetry.space_group_name_H-M   'P 1'
#
loop_
_entity.id
_entity.type
_entity.pdbx_description
1 polymer ?
#
loop_
_entity_poly.entity_id
_entity_poly.type
_entity_poly.pdbx_seq_one_letter_code
_entity_poly.pdbx_strand_id
1 'polypeptide(L)'
;MSLANAVFIRDTFKDYVLPTYTSEVQDKLGSEVFYDPFESSASVDNWVSQKTFGLIDKVGFDPTSDLEMVLANALAIQMDWKYQFDEDDTYGRDFYKADGSTINATTMHKETSSEDIRYYKDDNTTAISMTLDSTSDDVNLEFVAIMPSEDIDGYIKDVNQAKVDEIINNSTPASEPKDGVIINIPKFKYDYALKFKKDLNSLGIQTAFDKNLADFSNMASSPLYVGEAIHKANIDFSEEGIKAAAITVFLMMDATAMTDPYVPQPVVINIDHPFLFLVRDVDDGTVWFTGAVYQPNLWEDDAADYEAQF
;
A
#
# COMPACT_ATOMS: atom_id res chain seq x y z
N MET A 1 -0.25 10.77 -6.21
CA MET A 1 -0.66 10.50 -4.81
C MET A 1 -1.75 11.47 -4.39
N SER A 2 -2.71 11.05 -3.57
CA SER A 2 -3.75 11.90 -2.97
C SER A 2 -3.82 11.65 -1.47
N LEU A 3 -3.75 12.72 -0.68
CA LEU A 3 -3.98 12.73 0.76
C LEU A 3 -5.05 13.79 1.03
N ALA A 4 -6.20 13.37 1.55
CA ALA A 4 -7.32 14.26 1.79
C ALA A 4 -7.97 13.97 3.14
N ASN A 5 -8.46 15.02 3.78
CA ASN A 5 -9.19 14.95 5.05
C ASN A 5 -10.54 15.63 4.90
N ALA A 6 -11.56 15.09 5.55
CA ALA A 6 -12.86 15.72 5.63
C ALA A 6 -13.54 15.50 6.99
N VAL A 7 -14.40 16.44 7.35
CA VAL A 7 -15.31 16.33 8.46
C VAL A 7 -16.73 16.46 7.92
N PHE A 8 -17.52 15.41 8.09
CA PHE A 8 -18.95 15.42 7.79
C PHE A 8 -19.71 15.59 9.09
N ILE A 9 -20.62 16.54 9.12
CA ILE A 9 -21.40 16.93 10.30
C ILE A 9 -22.88 16.75 9.99
N ARG A 10 -23.63 16.09 10.88
CA ARG A 10 -25.08 15.98 10.73
C ARG A 10 -25.70 17.36 10.73
N ASP A 11 -26.61 17.64 9.80
CA ASP A 11 -27.31 18.94 9.67
C ASP A 11 -27.94 19.42 10.98
N THR A 12 -28.55 18.52 11.75
CA THR A 12 -29.16 18.82 13.03
C THR A 12 -28.20 19.04 14.18
N PHE A 13 -26.92 18.61 14.02
CA PHE A 13 -25.86 18.78 15.02
C PHE A 13 -24.99 20.02 14.77
N LYS A 14 -25.15 20.66 13.63
CA LYS A 14 -24.34 21.79 13.16
C LYS A 14 -24.16 22.90 14.22
N ASP A 15 -25.21 23.28 14.92
CA ASP A 15 -25.18 24.38 15.88
C ASP A 15 -24.42 24.06 17.18
N TYR A 16 -24.12 22.78 17.42
CA TYR A 16 -23.32 22.33 18.55
C TYR A 16 -21.82 22.29 18.25
N VAL A 17 -21.41 22.26 16.96
CA VAL A 17 -20.00 22.21 16.58
C VAL A 17 -19.36 23.58 16.75
N LEU A 18 -18.17 23.61 17.38
CA LEU A 18 -17.48 24.86 17.65
C LEU A 18 -16.87 25.44 16.36
N PRO A 19 -17.12 26.71 16.03
CA PRO A 19 -16.53 27.36 14.86
C PRO A 19 -14.97 27.34 14.89
N THR A 20 -14.38 27.38 16.08
CA THR A 20 -12.92 27.26 16.25
C THR A 20 -12.40 25.92 15.77
N TYR A 21 -13.12 24.83 16.03
CA TYR A 21 -12.75 23.50 15.55
C TYR A 21 -12.79 23.42 14.02
N THR A 22 -13.89 23.84 13.39
CA THR A 22 -14.02 23.80 11.93
C THR A 22 -12.97 24.65 11.24
N SER A 23 -12.68 25.86 11.76
CA SER A 23 -11.59 26.70 11.22
C SER A 23 -10.22 26.04 11.38
N GLU A 24 -9.94 25.45 12.55
CA GLU A 24 -8.64 24.81 12.79
C GLU A 24 -8.38 23.61 11.88
N VAL A 25 -9.38 22.75 11.65
CA VAL A 25 -9.21 21.58 10.78
C VAL A 25 -9.05 22.02 9.31
N GLN A 26 -9.72 23.10 8.89
CA GLN A 26 -9.54 23.66 7.56
C GLN A 26 -8.15 24.31 7.39
N ASP A 27 -7.76 25.16 8.32
CA ASP A 27 -6.55 25.97 8.21
C ASP A 27 -5.26 25.14 8.42
N LYS A 28 -5.28 24.19 9.38
CA LYS A 28 -4.10 23.43 9.78
C LYS A 28 -3.96 22.08 9.07
N LEU A 29 -5.08 21.44 8.72
CA LEU A 29 -5.11 20.11 8.14
C LEU A 29 -5.62 20.08 6.69
N GLY A 30 -6.01 21.22 6.12
CA GLY A 30 -6.60 21.30 4.78
C GLY A 30 -7.90 20.48 4.65
N SER A 31 -8.59 20.23 5.79
CA SER A 31 -9.79 19.40 5.79
C SER A 31 -10.95 20.11 5.12
N GLU A 32 -11.72 19.37 4.35
CA GLU A 32 -13.03 19.82 3.84
C GLU A 32 -14.08 19.62 4.93
N VAL A 33 -15.05 20.55 5.06
CA VAL A 33 -16.14 20.44 6.05
C VAL A 33 -17.45 20.38 5.30
N PHE A 34 -18.23 19.34 5.54
CA PHE A 34 -19.52 19.08 4.91
C PHE A 34 -20.62 18.98 5.97
N TYR A 35 -21.81 19.39 5.57
CA TYR A 35 -23.03 19.17 6.32
C TYR A 35 -23.89 18.15 5.58
N ASP A 36 -24.43 17.14 6.29
CA ASP A 36 -25.10 16.00 5.69
C ASP A 36 -26.24 15.48 6.61
N PRO A 37 -27.42 15.16 6.09
CA PRO A 37 -28.51 14.60 6.90
C PRO A 37 -28.21 13.16 7.39
N PHE A 38 -27.20 12.48 6.85
CA PHE A 38 -26.86 11.08 7.10
C PHE A 38 -28.06 10.12 6.92
N GLU A 39 -28.79 10.29 5.82
CA GLU A 39 -29.84 9.34 5.41
C GLU A 39 -29.20 8.04 4.87
N SER A 40 -27.96 8.13 4.37
CA SER A 40 -27.13 7.02 3.92
C SER A 40 -25.65 7.39 4.04
N SER A 41 -24.73 6.45 3.74
CA SER A 41 -23.29 6.72 3.65
C SER A 41 -22.85 7.41 2.35
N ALA A 42 -23.77 7.66 1.43
CA ALA A 42 -23.46 8.04 0.04
C ALA A 42 -22.56 9.27 -0.10
N SER A 43 -22.73 10.30 0.72
CA SER A 43 -21.90 11.51 0.67
C SER A 43 -20.44 11.21 1.02
N VAL A 44 -20.23 10.41 2.07
CA VAL A 44 -18.89 10.00 2.50
C VAL A 44 -18.29 9.03 1.49
N ASP A 45 -19.06 8.05 1.00
CA ASP A 45 -18.61 7.08 -0.02
C ASP A 45 -18.19 7.80 -1.31
N ASN A 46 -18.99 8.74 -1.80
CA ASN A 46 -18.66 9.51 -3.00
C ASN A 46 -17.39 10.35 -2.81
N TRP A 47 -17.23 11.00 -1.65
CA TRP A 47 -16.03 11.78 -1.35
C TRP A 47 -14.78 10.88 -1.31
N VAL A 48 -14.86 9.76 -0.60
CA VAL A 48 -13.74 8.80 -0.52
C VAL A 48 -13.39 8.27 -1.91
N SER A 49 -14.39 7.86 -2.70
CA SER A 49 -14.17 7.36 -4.06
C SER A 49 -13.47 8.41 -4.95
N GLN A 50 -13.91 9.66 -4.89
CA GLN A 50 -13.26 10.75 -5.63
C GLN A 50 -11.81 11.00 -5.18
N LYS A 51 -11.55 11.02 -3.87
CA LYS A 51 -10.21 11.28 -3.32
C LYS A 51 -9.25 10.10 -3.49
N THR A 52 -9.78 8.90 -3.71
CA THR A 52 -8.99 7.69 -3.92
C THR A 52 -8.99 7.21 -5.38
N PHE A 53 -9.31 8.07 -6.35
CA PHE A 53 -9.32 7.73 -7.79
C PHE A 53 -10.23 6.53 -8.13
N GLY A 54 -11.28 6.29 -7.33
CA GLY A 54 -12.14 5.11 -7.45
C GLY A 54 -11.53 3.82 -6.90
N LEU A 55 -10.40 3.86 -6.22
CA LEU A 55 -9.80 2.67 -5.59
C LEU A 55 -10.62 2.18 -4.39
N ILE A 56 -11.30 3.09 -3.70
CA ILE A 56 -12.19 2.79 -2.58
C ILE A 56 -13.58 3.33 -2.88
N ASP A 57 -14.50 2.45 -3.25
CA ASP A 57 -15.85 2.85 -3.64
C ASP A 57 -16.77 3.13 -2.43
N LYS A 58 -16.56 2.43 -1.31
CA LYS A 58 -17.43 2.50 -0.13
C LYS A 58 -16.65 2.41 1.16
N VAL A 59 -17.02 3.22 2.15
CA VAL A 59 -16.43 3.17 3.51
C VAL A 59 -17.02 2.00 4.30
N GLY A 60 -18.28 1.67 4.09
CA GLY A 60 -18.93 0.49 4.68
C GLY A 60 -19.42 0.70 6.11
N PHE A 61 -20.04 1.85 6.38
CA PHE A 61 -20.80 2.08 7.61
C PHE A 61 -22.28 2.35 7.32
N ASP A 62 -23.13 2.02 8.28
CA ASP A 62 -24.56 2.35 8.24
C ASP A 62 -24.79 3.53 9.17
N PRO A 63 -25.30 4.67 8.68
CA PRO A 63 -25.63 5.80 9.52
C PRO A 63 -26.73 5.44 10.55
N THR A 64 -26.39 5.61 11.82
CA THR A 64 -27.37 5.46 12.91
C THR A 64 -27.96 6.81 13.32
N SER A 65 -29.07 6.82 14.06
CA SER A 65 -29.71 8.06 14.50
C SER A 65 -28.86 8.89 15.48
N ASP A 66 -27.88 8.29 16.10
CA ASP A 66 -26.92 8.90 17.04
C ASP A 66 -25.56 9.22 16.41
N LEU A 67 -25.38 8.99 15.09
CA LEU A 67 -24.19 9.40 14.36
C LEU A 67 -24.26 10.91 14.08
N GLU A 68 -23.42 11.70 14.73
CA GLU A 68 -23.42 13.16 14.57
C GLU A 68 -22.28 13.68 13.70
N MET A 69 -21.14 12.99 13.68
CA MET A 69 -19.98 13.38 12.88
C MET A 69 -19.24 12.17 12.32
N VAL A 70 -18.65 12.35 11.12
CA VAL A 70 -17.71 11.42 10.51
C VAL A 70 -16.41 12.18 10.21
N LEU A 71 -15.31 11.69 10.72
CA LEU A 71 -13.97 12.14 10.35
C LEU A 71 -13.43 11.17 9.30
N ALA A 72 -13.19 11.67 8.12
CA ALA A 72 -12.70 10.88 6.99
C ALA A 72 -11.28 11.31 6.62
N ASN A 73 -10.40 10.33 6.50
CA ASN A 73 -9.08 10.48 5.89
C ASN A 73 -9.01 9.53 4.69
N ALA A 74 -8.54 10.04 3.57
CA ALA A 74 -8.37 9.26 2.35
C ALA A 74 -6.92 9.41 1.87
N LEU A 75 -6.23 8.29 1.75
CA LEU A 75 -4.91 8.20 1.14
C LEU A 75 -4.99 7.25 -0.05
N ALA A 76 -4.52 7.71 -1.19
CA ALA A 76 -4.39 6.88 -2.39
C ALA A 76 -3.06 7.17 -3.10
N ILE A 77 -2.39 6.11 -3.50
CA ILE A 77 -1.20 6.18 -4.33
C ILE A 77 -1.56 5.52 -5.66
N GLN A 78 -1.43 6.27 -6.74
CA GLN A 78 -1.54 5.79 -8.10
C GLN A 78 -0.35 6.37 -8.85
N MET A 79 0.66 5.55 -9.06
CA MET A 79 1.92 5.94 -9.71
C MET A 79 2.48 4.75 -10.48
N ASP A 80 3.07 5.03 -11.61
CA ASP A 80 3.72 4.04 -12.45
C ASP A 80 5.10 3.69 -11.89
N TRP A 81 5.64 2.54 -12.30
CA TRP A 81 7.07 2.30 -12.12
C TRP A 81 7.86 3.24 -13.04
N LYS A 82 8.93 3.79 -12.55
CA LYS A 82 9.89 4.49 -13.41
C LYS A 82 10.42 3.58 -14.53
N TYR A 83 10.48 2.28 -14.26
CA TYR A 83 10.82 1.22 -15.20
C TYR A 83 9.81 0.09 -15.08
N GLN A 84 8.78 0.11 -15.91
CA GLN A 84 7.66 -0.83 -15.90
C GLN A 84 8.12 -2.26 -16.23
N PHE A 85 7.38 -3.26 -15.75
CA PHE A 85 7.51 -4.64 -16.20
C PHE A 85 6.80 -4.80 -17.55
N ASP A 86 7.14 -5.83 -18.31
CA ASP A 86 6.46 -6.20 -19.52
C ASP A 86 5.39 -7.27 -19.18
N GLU A 87 4.16 -7.07 -19.63
CA GLU A 87 3.09 -8.04 -19.43
C GLU A 87 3.38 -9.39 -20.11
N ASP A 88 4.09 -9.35 -21.27
CA ASP A 88 4.51 -10.55 -21.99
C ASP A 88 5.57 -11.36 -21.23
N ASP A 89 6.25 -10.75 -20.24
CA ASP A 89 7.22 -11.38 -19.35
C ASP A 89 6.59 -11.75 -17.97
N THR A 90 5.26 -11.74 -17.86
CA THR A 90 4.52 -12.20 -16.67
C THR A 90 4.06 -13.63 -16.87
N TYR A 91 4.34 -14.51 -15.91
CA TYR A 91 4.01 -15.94 -16.00
C TYR A 91 3.81 -16.58 -14.62
N GLY A 92 3.23 -17.78 -14.62
CA GLY A 92 3.01 -18.56 -13.39
C GLY A 92 4.32 -19.09 -12.81
N ARG A 93 4.55 -18.86 -11.49
CA ARG A 93 5.68 -19.43 -10.72
C ARG A 93 5.24 -19.91 -9.36
N ASP A 94 5.98 -20.87 -8.83
CA ASP A 94 5.77 -21.36 -7.47
C ASP A 94 5.97 -20.24 -6.45
N PHE A 95 4.99 -20.11 -5.55
CA PHE A 95 5.06 -19.27 -4.35
C PHE A 95 4.78 -20.14 -3.12
N TYR A 96 5.70 -20.13 -2.17
CA TYR A 96 5.70 -20.99 -0.99
C TYR A 96 5.08 -20.27 0.19
N LYS A 97 3.84 -20.63 0.55
CA LYS A 97 3.10 -19.95 1.63
C LYS A 97 3.63 -20.29 3.02
N ALA A 98 3.29 -19.46 4.01
CA ALA A 98 3.67 -19.66 5.41
C ALA A 98 3.17 -20.98 6.03
N ASP A 99 2.07 -21.55 5.50
CA ASP A 99 1.53 -22.86 5.93
C ASP A 99 2.27 -24.06 5.32
N GLY A 100 3.30 -23.81 4.50
CA GLY A 100 4.10 -24.83 3.80
C GLY A 100 3.46 -25.33 2.50
N SER A 101 2.29 -24.83 2.11
CA SER A 101 1.69 -25.14 0.81
C SER A 101 2.29 -24.26 -0.28
N THR A 102 2.25 -24.74 -1.52
CA THR A 102 2.71 -24.02 -2.70
C THR A 102 1.54 -23.66 -3.59
N ILE A 103 1.56 -22.47 -4.14
CA ILE A 103 0.62 -22.01 -5.17
C ILE A 103 1.38 -21.58 -6.41
N ASN A 104 0.73 -21.62 -7.57
CA ASN A 104 1.25 -21.01 -8.79
C ASN A 104 0.78 -19.55 -8.83
N ALA A 105 1.72 -18.62 -8.63
CA ALA A 105 1.44 -17.19 -8.53
C ALA A 105 1.76 -16.48 -9.84
N THR A 106 0.92 -15.50 -10.20
CA THR A 106 1.20 -14.58 -11.31
C THR A 106 2.42 -13.74 -10.96
N THR A 107 3.54 -13.99 -11.62
CA THR A 107 4.85 -13.41 -11.29
C THR A 107 5.39 -12.59 -12.44
N MET A 108 5.64 -11.33 -12.19
CA MET A 108 6.28 -10.40 -13.12
C MET A 108 7.78 -10.68 -13.14
N HIS A 109 8.35 -10.63 -14.35
CA HIS A 109 9.78 -10.84 -14.58
C HIS A 109 10.41 -9.61 -15.21
N LYS A 110 11.64 -9.29 -14.80
CA LYS A 110 12.42 -8.19 -15.38
C LYS A 110 13.90 -8.44 -15.28
N GLU A 111 14.59 -8.28 -16.41
CA GLU A 111 16.05 -8.14 -16.45
C GLU A 111 16.41 -6.66 -16.47
N THR A 112 17.33 -6.23 -15.62
CA THR A 112 17.66 -4.81 -15.48
C THR A 112 19.09 -4.56 -15.01
N SER A 113 19.64 -3.42 -15.41
CA SER A 113 20.86 -2.81 -14.87
C SER A 113 20.64 -1.34 -14.50
N SER A 114 19.43 -1.01 -14.05
CA SER A 114 19.05 0.36 -13.65
C SER A 114 19.63 0.76 -12.30
N GLU A 115 20.01 2.02 -12.14
CA GLU A 115 20.42 2.61 -10.85
C GLU A 115 19.23 2.86 -9.92
N ASP A 116 18.02 3.02 -10.48
CA ASP A 116 16.78 3.29 -9.73
C ASP A 116 16.12 2.03 -9.16
N ILE A 117 16.69 0.86 -9.44
CA ILE A 117 16.32 -0.42 -8.85
C ILE A 117 17.47 -0.89 -8.00
N ARG A 118 17.19 -1.19 -6.74
CA ARG A 118 18.21 -1.62 -5.78
C ARG A 118 17.77 -2.92 -5.13
N TYR A 119 18.72 -3.78 -4.76
CA TYR A 119 18.47 -5.03 -4.07
C TYR A 119 19.36 -5.17 -2.84
N TYR A 120 18.84 -5.89 -1.86
CA TYR A 120 19.58 -6.38 -0.70
C TYR A 120 19.42 -7.90 -0.62
N LYS A 121 20.50 -8.60 -0.36
CA LYS A 121 20.46 -10.06 -0.20
C LYS A 121 21.56 -10.51 0.74
N ASP A 122 21.14 -11.16 1.82
CA ASP A 122 22.01 -11.91 2.73
C ASP A 122 21.43 -13.30 3.01
N ASP A 123 21.95 -14.00 4.04
CA ASP A 123 21.48 -15.35 4.39
C ASP A 123 20.05 -15.36 4.98
N ASN A 124 19.56 -14.22 5.47
CA ASN A 124 18.31 -14.10 6.22
C ASN A 124 17.23 -13.26 5.52
N THR A 125 17.62 -12.44 4.54
CA THR A 125 16.71 -11.47 3.93
C THR A 125 17.03 -11.26 2.47
N THR A 126 15.98 -11.26 1.65
CA THR A 126 16.01 -10.76 0.27
C THR A 126 15.10 -9.55 0.19
N ALA A 127 15.60 -8.43 -0.34
CA ALA A 127 14.77 -7.25 -0.54
C ALA A 127 15.05 -6.60 -1.90
N ILE A 128 14.06 -5.87 -2.38
CA ILE A 128 14.15 -5.07 -3.59
C ILE A 128 13.46 -3.73 -3.36
N SER A 129 14.05 -2.65 -3.83
CA SER A 129 13.39 -1.36 -3.96
C SER A 129 13.31 -0.92 -5.40
N MET A 130 12.17 -0.31 -5.77
CA MET A 130 11.86 0.17 -7.11
C MET A 130 11.26 1.56 -7.02
N THR A 131 11.85 2.50 -7.75
CA THR A 131 11.38 3.89 -7.77
C THR A 131 10.07 3.99 -8.55
N LEU A 132 9.13 4.74 -8.00
CA LEU A 132 7.88 5.13 -8.66
C LEU A 132 8.12 6.39 -9.51
N ASP A 133 7.45 6.47 -10.67
CA ASP A 133 7.54 7.64 -11.53
C ASP A 133 6.72 8.80 -10.95
N SER A 134 7.33 9.96 -10.80
CA SER A 134 6.69 11.15 -10.27
C SER A 134 6.65 12.25 -11.32
N THR A 135 5.45 12.80 -11.54
CA THR A 135 5.27 13.99 -12.38
C THR A 135 5.54 15.31 -11.62
N SER A 136 5.90 15.22 -10.34
CA SER A 136 6.14 16.34 -9.43
C SER A 136 7.48 16.14 -8.72
N ASP A 137 8.31 17.17 -8.68
CA ASP A 137 9.58 17.19 -7.95
C ASP A 137 9.39 17.12 -6.41
N ASP A 138 8.16 17.28 -5.92
CA ASP A 138 7.82 17.30 -4.50
C ASP A 138 7.51 15.91 -3.91
N VAL A 139 7.43 14.86 -4.73
CA VAL A 139 7.05 13.50 -4.30
C VAL A 139 8.00 12.49 -4.92
N ASN A 140 8.84 11.88 -4.12
CA ASN A 140 9.83 10.89 -4.54
C ASN A 140 9.61 9.58 -3.78
N LEU A 141 8.77 8.69 -4.34
CA LEU A 141 8.38 7.45 -3.70
C LEU A 141 9.12 6.24 -4.26
N GLU A 142 9.38 5.28 -3.39
CA GLU A 142 9.82 3.94 -3.77
C GLU A 142 8.91 2.87 -3.14
N PHE A 143 8.75 1.78 -3.85
CA PHE A 143 8.22 0.54 -3.32
C PHE A 143 9.38 -0.33 -2.84
N VAL A 144 9.26 -0.90 -1.65
CA VAL A 144 10.23 -1.82 -1.08
C VAL A 144 9.53 -3.13 -0.73
N ALA A 145 10.02 -4.26 -1.25
CA ALA A 145 9.62 -5.58 -0.79
C ALA A 145 10.76 -6.19 0.05
N ILE A 146 10.42 -6.75 1.20
CA ILE A 146 11.36 -7.39 2.13
C ILE A 146 10.84 -8.80 2.42
N MET A 147 11.54 -9.80 1.94
CA MET A 147 11.25 -11.22 2.14
C MET A 147 12.24 -11.80 3.14
N PRO A 148 11.84 -12.09 4.38
CA PRO A 148 12.69 -12.79 5.35
C PRO A 148 12.80 -14.28 4.99
N SER A 149 13.89 -14.93 5.38
CA SER A 149 14.03 -16.40 5.30
C SER A 149 13.35 -17.12 6.46
N GLU A 150 13.05 -16.39 7.54
CA GLU A 150 12.30 -16.86 8.70
C GLU A 150 10.79 -16.67 8.53
N ASP A 151 10.01 -17.14 9.51
CA ASP A 151 8.57 -16.92 9.54
C ASP A 151 8.21 -15.44 9.50
N ILE A 152 7.36 -15.07 8.53
CA ILE A 152 6.92 -13.69 8.31
C ILE A 152 6.26 -13.06 9.55
N ASP A 153 5.48 -13.85 10.32
CA ASP A 153 4.79 -13.36 11.52
C ASP A 153 5.78 -13.04 12.66
N GLY A 154 6.87 -13.79 12.75
CA GLY A 154 8.00 -13.49 13.63
C GLY A 154 8.70 -12.22 13.20
N TYR A 155 9.03 -12.11 11.92
CA TYR A 155 9.69 -10.94 11.35
C TYR A 155 8.90 -9.65 11.56
N ILE A 156 7.58 -9.67 11.31
CA ILE A 156 6.71 -8.49 11.47
C ILE A 156 6.67 -7.97 12.91
N LYS A 157 6.77 -8.86 13.91
CA LYS A 157 6.81 -8.46 15.33
C LYS A 157 8.09 -7.73 15.72
N ASP A 158 9.20 -8.06 15.05
CA ASP A 158 10.52 -7.58 15.39
C ASP A 158 11.03 -6.48 14.44
N VAL A 159 10.38 -6.31 13.27
CA VAL A 159 10.75 -5.26 12.32
C VAL A 159 10.47 -3.88 12.90
N ASN A 160 11.39 -2.97 12.67
CA ASN A 160 11.29 -1.57 13.06
C ASN A 160 12.01 -0.69 12.03
N GLN A 161 11.85 0.63 12.15
CA GLN A 161 12.46 1.58 11.22
C GLN A 161 13.97 1.35 11.04
N ALA A 162 14.70 1.09 12.12
CA ALA A 162 16.15 0.89 12.04
C ALA A 162 16.55 -0.34 11.18
N LYS A 163 15.79 -1.44 11.28
CA LYS A 163 15.99 -2.62 10.41
C LYS A 163 15.70 -2.31 8.94
N VAL A 164 14.64 -1.57 8.68
CA VAL A 164 14.28 -1.15 7.31
C VAL A 164 15.36 -0.25 6.74
N ASP A 165 15.80 0.75 7.50
CA ASP A 165 16.86 1.68 7.09
C ASP A 165 18.19 0.94 6.85
N GLU A 166 18.52 -0.06 7.66
CA GLU A 166 19.71 -0.91 7.47
C GLU A 166 19.66 -1.63 6.12
N ILE A 167 18.53 -2.26 5.78
CA ILE A 167 18.35 -2.95 4.49
C ILE A 167 18.49 -1.97 3.34
N ILE A 168 17.83 -0.82 3.41
CA ILE A 168 17.83 0.18 2.34
C ILE A 168 19.24 0.78 2.16
N ASN A 169 19.88 1.17 3.25
CA ASN A 169 21.23 1.79 3.20
C ASN A 169 22.31 0.83 2.70
N ASN A 170 22.14 -0.48 2.88
CA ASN A 170 23.05 -1.51 2.40
C ASN A 170 22.60 -2.13 1.06
N SER A 171 21.53 -1.63 0.45
CA SER A 171 21.08 -2.10 -0.85
C SER A 171 22.01 -1.67 -1.97
N THR A 172 22.26 -2.58 -2.92
CA THR A 172 23.14 -2.41 -4.07
C THR A 172 22.29 -2.04 -5.30
N PRO A 173 22.69 -1.02 -6.10
CA PRO A 173 22.03 -0.73 -7.37
C PRO A 173 22.14 -1.89 -8.35
N ALA A 174 21.08 -2.14 -9.15
CA ALA A 174 21.10 -3.19 -10.16
C ALA A 174 22.09 -2.94 -11.30
N SER A 175 22.64 -1.74 -11.40
CA SER A 175 23.73 -1.37 -12.32
C SER A 175 25.12 -1.83 -11.89
N GLU A 176 25.34 -2.16 -10.61
CA GLU A 176 26.67 -2.57 -10.12
C GLU A 176 27.12 -3.96 -10.58
N PRO A 177 26.25 -5.02 -10.54
CA PRO A 177 26.63 -6.31 -11.10
C PRO A 177 26.88 -6.22 -12.60
N LYS A 178 28.00 -6.77 -13.09
CA LYS A 178 28.39 -6.74 -14.49
C LYS A 178 27.29 -7.22 -15.45
N ASP A 179 26.53 -8.24 -15.01
CA ASP A 179 25.50 -8.89 -15.80
C ASP A 179 24.08 -8.47 -15.40
N GLY A 180 23.96 -7.43 -14.58
CA GLY A 180 22.69 -6.91 -14.10
C GLY A 180 22.00 -7.81 -13.08
N VAL A 181 20.71 -7.59 -12.92
CA VAL A 181 19.82 -8.26 -11.97
C VAL A 181 18.59 -8.82 -12.68
N ILE A 182 18.19 -10.02 -12.34
CA ILE A 182 16.90 -10.61 -12.70
C ILE A 182 15.98 -10.49 -11.49
N ILE A 183 14.80 -9.91 -11.70
CA ILE A 183 13.76 -9.74 -10.68
C ILE A 183 12.58 -10.62 -11.03
N ASN A 184 12.10 -11.39 -10.05
CA ASN A 184 10.84 -12.11 -10.09
C ASN A 184 10.04 -11.72 -8.85
N ILE A 185 8.91 -11.04 -9.05
CA ILE A 185 8.05 -10.56 -7.96
C ILE A 185 6.59 -10.82 -8.32
N PRO A 186 5.79 -11.43 -7.43
CA PRO A 186 4.41 -11.74 -7.73
C PRO A 186 3.52 -10.49 -7.69
N LYS A 187 2.51 -10.47 -8.56
CA LYS A 187 1.40 -9.49 -8.53
C LYS A 187 0.53 -9.75 -7.31
N PHE A 188 0.03 -8.68 -6.73
CA PHE A 188 -0.97 -8.79 -5.68
C PHE A 188 -1.94 -7.61 -5.70
N LYS A 189 -3.16 -7.90 -5.28
CA LYS A 189 -4.22 -6.90 -5.14
C LYS A 189 -4.99 -7.17 -3.87
N TYR A 190 -5.08 -6.16 -3.02
CA TYR A 190 -5.84 -6.24 -1.79
C TYR A 190 -6.82 -5.08 -1.66
N ASP A 191 -8.06 -5.41 -1.33
CA ASP A 191 -9.05 -4.49 -0.80
C ASP A 191 -9.28 -4.87 0.67
N TYR A 192 -8.75 -4.06 1.56
CA TYR A 192 -8.72 -4.34 2.98
C TYR A 192 -9.63 -3.39 3.74
N ALA A 193 -10.49 -3.93 4.61
CA ALA A 193 -11.36 -3.16 5.48
C ALA A 193 -11.31 -3.71 6.91
N LEU A 194 -10.90 -2.89 7.85
CA LEU A 194 -10.79 -3.26 9.27
C LEU A 194 -11.62 -2.32 10.15
N LYS A 195 -12.44 -2.90 11.03
CA LYS A 195 -13.02 -2.21 12.19
C LYS A 195 -12.05 -2.31 13.35
N PHE A 196 -11.21 -1.29 13.55
CA PHE A 196 -10.06 -1.37 14.43
C PHE A 196 -10.25 -0.74 15.82
N LYS A 197 -11.50 -0.51 16.23
CA LYS A 197 -11.86 -0.08 17.59
C LYS A 197 -11.22 -0.97 18.67
N LYS A 198 -11.25 -2.30 18.48
CA LYS A 198 -10.67 -3.25 19.42
C LYS A 198 -9.14 -3.12 19.50
N ASP A 199 -8.50 -2.90 18.38
CA ASP A 199 -7.04 -2.76 18.30
C ASP A 199 -6.59 -1.44 18.94
N LEU A 200 -7.30 -0.34 18.67
CA LEU A 200 -7.05 0.95 19.32
C LEU A 200 -7.24 0.87 20.85
N ASN A 201 -8.26 0.16 21.31
CA ASN A 201 -8.43 -0.08 22.74
C ASN A 201 -7.24 -0.84 23.36
N SER A 202 -6.70 -1.81 22.63
CA SER A 202 -5.53 -2.59 23.07
C SER A 202 -4.26 -1.74 23.10
N LEU A 203 -4.18 -0.73 22.22
CA LEU A 203 -3.10 0.26 22.19
C LEU A 203 -3.27 1.39 23.23
N GLY A 204 -4.33 1.35 24.06
CA GLY A 204 -4.57 2.30 25.14
C GLY A 204 -5.55 3.44 24.81
N ILE A 205 -6.08 3.53 23.60
CA ILE A 205 -7.11 4.51 23.21
C ILE A 205 -8.48 3.96 23.60
N GLN A 206 -8.89 4.15 24.85
CA GLN A 206 -10.12 3.58 25.41
C GLN A 206 -11.20 4.62 25.66
N THR A 207 -10.84 5.75 26.28
CA THR A 207 -11.82 6.78 26.70
C THR A 207 -12.59 7.40 25.54
N ALA A 208 -11.97 7.57 24.38
CA ALA A 208 -12.61 8.10 23.18
C ALA A 208 -13.85 7.29 22.72
N PHE A 209 -13.86 5.99 23.03
CA PHE A 209 -14.92 5.04 22.66
C PHE A 209 -15.97 4.84 23.77
N ASP A 210 -15.77 5.42 24.94
CA ASP A 210 -16.71 5.31 26.06
C ASP A 210 -17.62 6.53 26.11
N LYS A 211 -18.93 6.30 25.92
CA LYS A 211 -19.96 7.34 25.91
C LYS A 211 -19.93 8.25 27.14
N ASN A 212 -19.50 7.75 28.30
CA ASN A 212 -19.53 8.48 29.56
C ASN A 212 -18.18 9.13 29.91
N LEU A 213 -17.10 8.73 29.26
CA LEU A 213 -15.73 9.18 29.58
C LEU A 213 -15.10 10.00 28.44
N ALA A 214 -15.65 9.93 27.21
CA ALA A 214 -15.14 10.69 26.09
C ALA A 214 -15.27 12.20 26.33
N ASP A 215 -14.19 12.91 26.06
CA ASP A 215 -14.13 14.38 26.13
C ASP A 215 -13.70 14.96 24.78
N PHE A 216 -14.68 15.40 24.02
CA PHE A 216 -14.52 16.13 22.75
C PHE A 216 -15.06 17.57 22.87
N SER A 217 -14.99 18.16 24.06
CA SER A 217 -15.49 19.52 24.34
C SER A 217 -14.79 20.62 23.51
N ASN A 218 -13.61 20.33 22.94
CA ASN A 218 -12.95 21.20 21.98
C ASN A 218 -13.49 21.11 20.55
N MET A 219 -14.34 20.12 20.26
CA MET A 219 -14.97 19.93 18.96
C MET A 219 -16.41 20.43 18.95
N ALA A 220 -17.16 20.14 20.03
CA ALA A 220 -18.56 20.48 20.12
C ALA A 220 -18.99 20.80 21.56
N SER A 221 -20.04 21.62 21.71
CA SER A 221 -20.67 21.94 23.01
C SER A 221 -21.60 20.85 23.52
N SER A 222 -21.92 19.86 22.70
CA SER A 222 -22.69 18.66 23.06
C SER A 222 -21.76 17.45 23.18
N PRO A 223 -22.01 16.50 24.11
CA PRO A 223 -21.17 15.33 24.27
C PRO A 223 -21.05 14.49 22.98
N LEU A 224 -19.83 14.08 22.66
CA LEU A 224 -19.48 13.20 21.56
C LEU A 224 -18.66 12.02 22.05
N TYR A 225 -18.72 10.90 21.34
CA TYR A 225 -17.83 9.76 21.50
C TYR A 225 -17.62 9.06 20.15
N VAL A 226 -16.54 8.29 20.01
CA VAL A 226 -16.26 7.52 18.79
C VAL A 226 -17.07 6.22 18.81
N GLY A 227 -18.06 6.08 17.96
CA GLY A 227 -18.87 4.86 17.83
C GLY A 227 -18.10 3.73 17.17
N GLU A 228 -17.58 3.99 15.98
CA GLU A 228 -16.83 3.04 15.16
C GLU A 228 -15.52 3.68 14.68
N ALA A 229 -14.51 2.86 14.46
CA ALA A 229 -13.27 3.23 13.79
C ALA A 229 -13.03 2.26 12.64
N ILE A 230 -13.03 2.76 11.42
CA ILE A 230 -12.92 1.96 10.19
C ILE A 230 -11.69 2.43 9.43
N HIS A 231 -10.84 1.49 9.05
CA HIS A 231 -9.74 1.73 8.13
C HIS A 231 -9.95 0.93 6.85
N LYS A 232 -9.83 1.60 5.72
CA LYS A 232 -9.81 0.95 4.42
C LYS A 232 -8.52 1.26 3.70
N ALA A 233 -7.97 0.24 3.06
CA ALA A 233 -6.81 0.36 2.19
C ALA A 233 -7.04 -0.48 0.93
N ASN A 234 -6.61 0.02 -0.19
CA ASN A 234 -6.57 -0.71 -1.45
C ASN A 234 -5.17 -0.57 -2.03
N ILE A 235 -4.63 -1.66 -2.53
CA ILE A 235 -3.39 -1.70 -3.30
C ILE A 235 -3.57 -2.65 -4.47
N ASP A 236 -3.14 -2.22 -5.65
CA ASP A 236 -3.10 -2.99 -6.87
C ASP A 236 -1.67 -2.89 -7.43
N PHE A 237 -0.89 -3.94 -7.23
CA PHE A 237 0.51 -4.04 -7.60
C PHE A 237 0.64 -4.86 -8.87
N SER A 238 1.02 -4.20 -9.98
CA SER A 238 1.04 -4.77 -11.33
C SER A 238 2.27 -4.34 -12.12
N GLU A 239 2.35 -4.75 -13.39
CA GLU A 239 3.45 -4.46 -14.30
C GLU A 239 3.64 -2.96 -14.53
N GLU A 240 2.56 -2.22 -14.54
CA GLU A 240 2.54 -0.78 -14.82
C GLU A 240 3.06 0.03 -13.63
N GLY A 241 2.78 -0.45 -12.42
CA GLY A 241 3.08 0.28 -11.20
C GLY A 241 2.10 -0.05 -10.09
N ILE A 242 1.85 0.93 -9.25
CA ILE A 242 0.74 0.96 -8.32
C ILE A 242 -0.41 1.68 -9.04
N LYS A 243 -1.03 0.94 -9.96
CA LYS A 243 -2.12 1.24 -10.89
C LYS A 243 -1.90 2.36 -11.93
N ALA A 244 -1.64 2.00 -13.19
CA ALA A 244 -1.68 2.88 -14.36
C ALA A 244 -1.73 2.15 -15.72
N ALA A 245 -1.88 2.89 -16.82
CA ALA A 245 -2.03 2.38 -18.19
C ALA A 245 -0.70 2.40 -19.01
N ALA A 246 -0.47 1.37 -19.83
CA ALA A 246 0.80 0.99 -20.44
C ALA A 246 1.33 1.87 -21.59
N ILE A 247 2.67 1.94 -21.70
CA ILE A 247 3.42 2.28 -22.94
C ILE A 247 4.58 1.29 -23.10
N THR A 248 4.61 0.55 -24.23
CA THR A 248 5.63 -0.44 -24.55
C THR A 248 6.82 0.20 -25.27
N VAL A 249 8.04 -0.05 -24.80
CA VAL A 249 9.29 0.35 -25.48
C VAL A 249 10.12 -0.90 -25.80
N PHE A 250 10.34 -1.19 -27.09
CA PHE A 250 11.20 -2.28 -27.55
C PHE A 250 12.66 -1.81 -27.63
N LEU A 251 13.58 -2.51 -26.97
CA LEU A 251 15.02 -2.38 -27.20
C LEU A 251 15.51 -3.53 -28.07
N MET A 252 15.98 -3.21 -29.30
CA MET A 252 16.64 -4.18 -30.17
C MET A 252 18.13 -4.23 -29.86
N MET A 253 18.66 -5.43 -29.58
CA MET A 253 20.08 -5.67 -29.43
C MET A 253 20.69 -6.28 -30.70
N ASP A 254 21.88 -5.80 -31.08
CA ASP A 254 22.61 -6.21 -32.28
C ASP A 254 23.40 -7.51 -32.02
N ALA A 255 23.23 -8.50 -32.88
CA ALA A 255 23.82 -9.83 -32.73
C ALA A 255 25.01 -10.00 -33.67
N THR A 256 26.19 -9.42 -33.32
CA THR A 256 27.43 -9.80 -33.98
C THR A 256 28.64 -9.65 -33.05
N ALA A 257 29.10 -10.77 -32.44
CA ALA A 257 30.55 -11.09 -32.28
C ALA A 257 30.72 -12.50 -31.70
N MET A 258 31.30 -13.41 -32.49
CA MET A 258 31.78 -14.69 -31.99
C MET A 258 33.17 -14.51 -31.36
N THR A 259 33.25 -14.56 -30.04
CA THR A 259 34.46 -14.95 -29.30
C THR A 259 33.97 -15.60 -28.02
N ASP A 260 34.57 -16.70 -27.62
CA ASP A 260 34.36 -17.59 -26.48
C ASP A 260 33.04 -17.30 -25.69
N PRO A 261 32.06 -18.19 -25.59
CA PRO A 261 30.73 -17.85 -25.09
C PRO A 261 30.83 -17.41 -23.64
N TYR A 262 30.88 -16.10 -23.42
CA TYR A 262 30.66 -15.53 -22.11
C TYR A 262 29.21 -15.89 -21.69
N VAL A 263 29.05 -16.58 -20.59
CA VAL A 263 27.75 -16.92 -20.02
C VAL A 263 27.45 -15.86 -18.95
N PRO A 264 26.44 -14.99 -19.17
CA PRO A 264 26.01 -14.02 -18.16
C PRO A 264 25.67 -14.70 -16.83
N GLN A 265 26.05 -14.05 -15.73
CA GLN A 265 25.77 -14.49 -14.35
C GLN A 265 25.05 -13.37 -13.59
N PRO A 266 23.80 -13.05 -13.95
CA PRO A 266 23.04 -12.00 -13.26
C PRO A 266 22.72 -12.39 -11.83
N VAL A 267 22.57 -11.39 -10.96
CA VAL A 267 22.05 -11.61 -9.60
C VAL A 267 20.54 -11.86 -9.69
N VAL A 268 20.09 -13.00 -9.19
CA VAL A 268 18.65 -13.35 -9.23
C VAL A 268 18.00 -13.02 -7.89
N ILE A 269 16.96 -12.20 -7.96
CA ILE A 269 16.09 -11.79 -6.85
C ILE A 269 14.72 -12.40 -7.10
N ASN A 270 14.39 -13.44 -6.35
CA ASN A 270 13.08 -14.07 -6.33
C ASN A 270 12.36 -13.66 -5.05
N ILE A 271 11.18 -13.07 -5.18
CA ILE A 271 10.23 -12.85 -4.07
C ILE A 271 9.17 -13.95 -4.20
N ASP A 272 9.44 -15.11 -3.63
CA ASP A 272 8.68 -16.36 -3.78
C ASP A 272 8.14 -16.94 -2.46
N HIS A 273 8.28 -16.19 -1.36
CA HIS A 273 7.73 -16.48 -0.04
C HIS A 273 7.00 -15.26 0.50
N PRO A 274 6.24 -15.37 1.59
CA PRO A 274 5.58 -14.22 2.22
C PRO A 274 6.56 -13.08 2.51
N PHE A 275 6.15 -11.87 2.20
CA PHE A 275 7.00 -10.70 2.30
C PHE A 275 6.26 -9.48 2.84
N LEU A 276 7.00 -8.60 3.50
CA LEU A 276 6.56 -7.26 3.88
C LEU A 276 6.76 -6.32 2.69
N PHE A 277 5.83 -5.39 2.48
CA PHE A 277 6.05 -4.30 1.54
C PHE A 277 5.85 -2.95 2.20
N LEU A 278 6.53 -1.94 1.65
CA LEU A 278 6.39 -0.54 2.04
C LEU A 278 6.32 0.31 0.77
N VAL A 279 5.52 1.38 0.81
CA VAL A 279 5.65 2.51 -0.09
C VAL A 279 6.08 3.68 0.77
N ARG A 280 7.27 4.22 0.49
CA ARG A 280 7.89 5.25 1.32
C ARG A 280 8.44 6.40 0.51
N ASP A 281 8.56 7.55 1.15
CA ASP A 281 9.30 8.68 0.63
C ASP A 281 10.80 8.40 0.72
N VAL A 282 11.52 8.63 -0.38
CA VAL A 282 12.98 8.40 -0.46
C VAL A 282 13.74 9.45 0.34
N ASP A 283 13.23 10.68 0.38
CA ASP A 283 13.96 11.84 0.91
C ASP A 283 13.97 11.88 2.44
N ASP A 284 12.84 11.54 3.08
CA ASP A 284 12.72 11.60 4.55
C ASP A 284 12.41 10.24 5.20
N GLY A 285 12.17 9.21 4.41
CA GLY A 285 11.88 7.85 4.89
C GLY A 285 10.45 7.66 5.41
N THR A 286 9.56 8.62 5.26
CA THR A 286 8.15 8.49 5.67
C THR A 286 7.48 7.33 4.96
N VAL A 287 6.94 6.39 5.73
CA VAL A 287 6.17 5.25 5.20
C VAL A 287 4.72 5.64 5.03
N TRP A 288 4.23 5.66 3.80
CA TRP A 288 2.85 5.98 3.45
C TRP A 288 1.93 4.76 3.43
N PHE A 289 2.44 3.63 2.93
CA PHE A 289 1.75 2.35 2.92
C PHE A 289 2.67 1.23 3.39
N THR A 290 2.11 0.28 4.11
CA THR A 290 2.80 -0.97 4.46
C THR A 290 1.80 -2.10 4.60
N GLY A 291 2.25 -3.30 4.31
CA GLY A 291 1.46 -4.50 4.45
C GLY A 291 2.30 -5.76 4.29
N ALA A 292 1.69 -6.91 4.50
CA ALA A 292 2.32 -8.20 4.27
C ALA A 292 1.53 -9.02 3.24
N VAL A 293 2.24 -9.59 2.29
CA VAL A 293 1.69 -10.47 1.26
C VAL A 293 1.92 -11.91 1.70
N TYR A 294 0.85 -12.58 2.12
CA TYR A 294 0.86 -14.01 2.48
C TYR A 294 0.49 -14.91 1.31
N GLN A 295 -0.33 -14.38 0.41
CA GLN A 295 -0.78 -15.05 -0.79
C GLN A 295 -1.00 -14.01 -1.89
N PRO A 296 -0.16 -14.02 -2.94
CA PRO A 296 -0.32 -13.17 -4.11
C PRO A 296 -1.45 -13.63 -5.02
N ASN A 297 -1.64 -12.95 -6.17
CA ASN A 297 -2.60 -13.35 -7.19
C ASN A 297 -2.23 -14.72 -7.79
N LEU A 298 -3.23 -15.57 -7.95
CA LEU A 298 -3.07 -16.87 -8.62
C LEU A 298 -2.88 -16.65 -10.13
N TRP A 299 -2.11 -17.55 -10.75
CA TRP A 299 -2.04 -17.62 -12.21
C TRP A 299 -3.40 -18.03 -12.79
N GLU A 300 -3.80 -17.42 -13.93
CA GLU A 300 -5.17 -17.55 -14.46
C GLU A 300 -5.64 -18.99 -14.69
N ASP A 301 -4.75 -19.88 -15.10
CA ASP A 301 -5.07 -21.30 -15.32
C ASP A 301 -5.43 -22.03 -14.01
N ASP A 302 -4.89 -21.57 -12.87
CA ASP A 302 -5.14 -22.17 -11.55
C ASP A 302 -6.28 -21.48 -10.78
N ALA A 303 -6.65 -20.25 -11.17
CA ALA A 303 -7.72 -19.49 -10.51
C ALA A 303 -9.08 -20.18 -10.63
N ALA A 304 -9.36 -20.83 -11.77
CA ALA A 304 -10.61 -21.53 -12.03
C ALA A 304 -10.78 -22.81 -11.15
N ASP A 305 -9.68 -23.50 -10.82
CA ASP A 305 -9.68 -24.69 -9.98
C ASP A 305 -9.83 -24.35 -8.49
N TYR A 306 -9.36 -23.17 -8.07
CA TYR A 306 -9.43 -22.71 -6.68
C TYR A 306 -10.84 -22.25 -6.29
N GLU A 307 -11.54 -21.53 -7.19
CA GLU A 307 -12.94 -21.14 -6.96
C GLU A 307 -13.92 -22.32 -6.91
N ALA A 308 -13.57 -23.45 -7.54
CA ALA A 308 -14.40 -24.65 -7.52
C ALA A 308 -14.34 -25.46 -6.20
N GLN A 309 -13.45 -25.09 -5.24
CA GLN A 309 -13.27 -25.79 -3.97
C GLN A 309 -14.03 -25.16 -2.77
N PHE A 310 -14.70 -24.02 -2.97
CA PHE A 310 -15.51 -23.31 -1.99
C PHE A 310 -16.94 -23.09 -2.51
#